data_43a935631f24d07534896e33db2de0b7
#
_entry.id   43a935631f24d07534896e33db2de0b7
#
_cell.length_a   1.000
_cell.length_b   1.000
_cell.length_c   1.000
_cell.angle_alpha   90.00
_cell.angle_beta   90.00
_cell.angle_gamma   90.00
#
_symmetry.space_group_name_H-M   'P 1'
#
loop_
_entity.id
_entity.type
_entity.pdbx_description
1 polymer ?
#
loop_
_entity_poly.entity_id
_entity_poly.type
_entity_poly.pdbx_seq_one_letter_code
_entity_poly.pdbx_strand_id
1 'polypeptide(L)'
;MKDAQNPAKQAGKLAAARAALNWVEDDSVLGVGTGSTVNLFIEALAQSGRRIAAAVSSSAASTALLQRANIEVVDLNAAGELSLYVDGADETNRHRQLIKGGGAALTREKVVAAAAAQFICIVDESKVVDVLGAFPLPVEVIPMARSYVARQLARAGGQPVWRENVITDNGNQVLDVHNLDLTDPVRTEREFNQIAGVVTVGLFAARPANVVLIGTADGVREL
;
A
#
# COMPACT_ATOMS: atom_id res chain seq x y z
N MET A 1 -4.38 16.42 -8.19
CA MET A 1 -4.68 16.37 -9.63
C MET A 1 -3.50 16.70 -10.56
N LYS A 2 -2.38 17.31 -10.10
CA LYS A 2 -1.20 17.62 -10.96
C LYS A 2 -0.25 16.43 -11.21
N ASP A 3 -0.28 15.38 -10.38
CA ASP A 3 0.63 14.22 -10.48
C ASP A 3 0.26 13.24 -11.61
N ALA A 4 -0.98 13.21 -12.04
CA ALA A 4 -1.44 12.30 -13.12
C ALA A 4 -0.96 12.71 -14.54
N GLN A 5 -0.35 13.88 -14.69
CA GLN A 5 0.01 14.45 -16.00
C GLN A 5 1.52 14.44 -16.30
N ASN A 6 2.37 13.83 -15.47
CA ASN A 6 3.78 13.68 -15.77
C ASN A 6 4.02 12.38 -16.58
N PRO A 7 4.35 12.46 -17.90
CA PRO A 7 4.52 11.29 -18.75
C PRO A 7 5.62 10.33 -18.25
N ALA A 8 6.70 10.84 -17.67
CA ALA A 8 7.79 10.03 -17.13
C ALA A 8 7.33 9.22 -15.92
N LYS A 9 6.57 9.83 -15.00
CA LYS A 9 5.95 9.12 -13.86
C LYS A 9 5.00 8.02 -14.33
N GLN A 10 4.18 8.29 -15.34
CA GLN A 10 3.24 7.31 -15.86
C GLN A 10 3.98 6.15 -16.55
N ALA A 11 5.03 6.44 -17.31
CA ALA A 11 5.89 5.42 -17.92
C ALA A 11 6.57 4.54 -16.84
N GLY A 12 7.12 5.14 -15.78
CA GLY A 12 7.71 4.42 -14.66
C GLY A 12 6.70 3.50 -13.96
N LYS A 13 5.51 4.00 -13.64
CA LYS A 13 4.44 3.16 -13.05
C LYS A 13 4.09 1.96 -13.93
N LEU A 14 3.96 2.18 -15.23
CA LEU A 14 3.65 1.11 -16.18
C LEU A 14 4.79 0.09 -16.28
N ALA A 15 6.03 0.55 -16.26
CA ALA A 15 7.20 -0.34 -16.29
C ALA A 15 7.24 -1.22 -15.03
N ALA A 16 7.10 -0.64 -13.83
CA ALA A 16 7.04 -1.39 -12.58
C ALA A 16 5.87 -2.39 -12.54
N ALA A 17 4.68 -1.95 -12.97
CA ALA A 17 3.49 -2.80 -13.05
C ALA A 17 3.69 -4.02 -13.95
N ARG A 18 4.30 -3.83 -15.12
CA ARG A 18 4.60 -4.93 -16.05
C ARG A 18 5.69 -5.87 -15.52
N ALA A 19 6.72 -5.33 -14.87
CA ALA A 19 7.79 -6.14 -14.29
C ALA A 19 7.25 -7.06 -13.17
N ALA A 20 6.25 -6.62 -12.41
CA ALA A 20 5.62 -7.43 -11.37
C ALA A 20 4.94 -8.70 -11.92
N LEU A 21 4.56 -8.74 -13.20
CA LEU A 21 4.00 -9.95 -13.81
C LEU A 21 4.99 -11.13 -13.84
N ASN A 22 6.30 -10.88 -13.79
CA ASN A 22 7.31 -11.94 -13.74
C ASN A 22 7.29 -12.73 -12.40
N TRP A 23 6.66 -12.17 -11.38
CA TRP A 23 6.50 -12.78 -10.06
C TRP A 23 5.18 -13.55 -9.90
N VAL A 24 4.25 -13.37 -10.84
CA VAL A 24 2.94 -14.03 -10.81
C VAL A 24 3.09 -15.47 -11.32
N GLU A 25 2.70 -16.42 -10.49
CA GLU A 25 2.63 -17.83 -10.85
C GLU A 25 1.24 -18.18 -11.37
N ASP A 26 1.16 -19.02 -12.42
CA ASP A 26 -0.11 -19.50 -12.93
C ASP A 26 -0.80 -20.40 -11.87
N ASP A 27 -2.13 -20.38 -11.90
CA ASP A 27 -3.01 -21.15 -11.01
C ASP A 27 -2.84 -20.84 -9.50
N SER A 28 -2.17 -19.69 -9.16
CA SER A 28 -2.01 -19.21 -7.78
C SER A 28 -3.16 -18.27 -7.37
N VAL A 29 -3.31 -18.07 -6.04
CA VAL A 29 -4.15 -17.00 -5.49
C VAL A 29 -3.28 -15.77 -5.21
N LEU A 30 -3.64 -14.65 -5.83
CA LEU A 30 -2.86 -13.41 -5.82
C LEU A 30 -3.48 -12.35 -4.91
N GLY A 31 -2.69 -11.79 -3.98
CA GLY A 31 -3.04 -10.58 -3.27
C GLY A 31 -2.83 -9.34 -4.15
N VAL A 32 -3.84 -8.48 -4.24
CA VAL A 32 -3.80 -7.26 -5.06
C VAL A 32 -4.13 -6.05 -4.21
N GLY A 33 -3.22 -5.09 -4.22
CA GLY A 33 -3.28 -3.84 -3.48
C GLY A 33 -4.18 -2.77 -4.10
N THR A 34 -3.86 -1.50 -3.82
CA THR A 34 -4.69 -0.35 -4.18
C THR A 34 -3.84 0.80 -4.74
N GLY A 35 -4.39 1.56 -5.69
CA GLY A 35 -3.79 2.78 -6.20
C GLY A 35 -3.44 2.75 -7.68
N SER A 36 -3.00 3.91 -8.19
CA SER A 36 -2.83 4.13 -9.63
C SER A 36 -1.82 3.20 -10.31
N THR A 37 -0.75 2.79 -9.61
CA THR A 37 0.23 1.82 -10.13
C THR A 37 -0.36 0.42 -10.12
N VAL A 38 -1.14 0.07 -9.09
CA VAL A 38 -1.84 -1.23 -9.01
C VAL A 38 -2.91 -1.35 -10.09
N ASN A 39 -3.61 -0.25 -10.43
CA ASN A 39 -4.57 -0.27 -11.53
C ASN A 39 -3.90 -0.67 -12.86
N LEU A 40 -2.69 -0.13 -13.13
CA LEU A 40 -1.89 -0.53 -14.30
C LEU A 40 -1.43 -2.00 -14.23
N PHE A 41 -1.14 -2.49 -13.02
CA PHE A 41 -0.82 -3.91 -12.83
C PHE A 41 -2.02 -4.81 -13.12
N ILE A 42 -3.23 -4.46 -12.66
CA ILE A 42 -4.46 -5.22 -12.95
C ILE A 42 -4.72 -5.23 -14.47
N GLU A 43 -4.58 -4.09 -15.14
CA GLU A 43 -4.71 -4.01 -16.61
C GLU A 43 -3.68 -4.88 -17.33
N ALA A 44 -2.41 -4.81 -16.91
CA ALA A 44 -1.34 -5.61 -17.48
C ALA A 44 -1.55 -7.11 -17.24
N LEU A 45 -2.03 -7.50 -16.04
CA LEU A 45 -2.36 -8.87 -15.69
C LEU A 45 -3.47 -9.43 -16.61
N ALA A 46 -4.54 -8.66 -16.78
CA ALA A 46 -5.65 -9.03 -17.65
C ALA A 46 -5.23 -9.25 -19.14
N GLN A 47 -4.22 -8.49 -19.58
CA GLN A 47 -3.69 -8.57 -20.96
C GLN A 47 -2.56 -9.61 -21.12
N SER A 48 -1.99 -10.13 -20.05
CA SER A 48 -0.80 -10.98 -20.08
C SER A 48 -1.05 -12.40 -20.57
N GLY A 49 -2.31 -12.85 -20.52
CA GLY A 49 -2.67 -14.25 -20.77
C GLY A 49 -2.34 -15.20 -19.62
N ARG A 50 -1.79 -14.71 -18.49
CA ARG A 50 -1.58 -15.51 -17.29
C ARG A 50 -2.91 -15.91 -16.65
N ARG A 51 -2.95 -17.11 -16.10
CA ARG A 51 -4.13 -17.66 -15.43
C ARG A 51 -3.84 -17.69 -13.95
N ILE A 52 -4.54 -16.85 -13.18
CA ILE A 52 -4.56 -16.96 -11.71
C ILE A 52 -5.85 -17.65 -11.27
N ALA A 53 -5.80 -18.40 -10.18
CA ALA A 53 -6.97 -19.09 -9.64
C ALA A 53 -8.00 -18.09 -9.12
N ALA A 54 -7.55 -17.10 -8.35
CA ALA A 54 -8.37 -16.01 -7.82
C ALA A 54 -7.47 -14.86 -7.34
N ALA A 55 -8.09 -13.73 -6.98
CA ALA A 55 -7.42 -12.62 -6.32
C ALA A 55 -8.06 -12.30 -4.97
N VAL A 56 -7.25 -11.87 -4.01
CA VAL A 56 -7.68 -11.22 -2.77
C VAL A 56 -7.37 -9.73 -2.88
N SER A 57 -8.39 -8.89 -2.78
CA SER A 57 -8.25 -7.44 -2.95
C SER A 57 -8.17 -6.72 -1.61
N SER A 58 -7.33 -5.69 -1.53
CA SER A 58 -7.22 -4.83 -0.34
C SER A 58 -8.24 -3.67 -0.30
N SER A 59 -9.04 -3.46 -1.35
CA SER A 59 -10.04 -2.39 -1.39
C SER A 59 -11.22 -2.69 -2.30
N ALA A 60 -12.37 -2.05 -2.02
CA ALA A 60 -13.54 -2.12 -2.87
C ALA A 60 -13.27 -1.61 -4.30
N ALA A 61 -12.42 -0.59 -4.45
CA ALA A 61 -12.04 -0.05 -5.75
C ALA A 61 -11.26 -1.07 -6.59
N SER A 62 -10.26 -1.75 -6.01
CA SER A 62 -9.48 -2.80 -6.68
C SER A 62 -10.33 -4.03 -6.97
N THR A 63 -11.25 -4.41 -6.07
CA THR A 63 -12.24 -5.47 -6.31
C THR A 63 -13.03 -5.20 -7.59
N ALA A 64 -13.56 -3.99 -7.74
CA ALA A 64 -14.34 -3.62 -8.92
C ALA A 64 -13.52 -3.64 -10.22
N LEU A 65 -12.22 -3.33 -10.16
CA LEU A 65 -11.32 -3.41 -11.33
C LEU A 65 -11.02 -4.86 -11.71
N LEU A 66 -10.71 -5.71 -10.74
CA LEU A 66 -10.46 -7.14 -10.95
C LEU A 66 -11.68 -7.83 -11.58
N GLN A 67 -12.87 -7.58 -11.03
CA GLN A 67 -14.13 -8.12 -11.58
C GLN A 67 -14.40 -7.67 -13.02
N ARG A 68 -14.13 -6.39 -13.34
CA ARG A 68 -14.22 -5.89 -14.73
C ARG A 68 -13.22 -6.54 -15.67
N ALA A 69 -12.08 -6.97 -15.15
CA ALA A 69 -11.08 -7.72 -15.88
C ALA A 69 -11.37 -9.24 -15.96
N ASN A 70 -12.57 -9.68 -15.50
CA ASN A 70 -12.97 -11.08 -15.39
C ASN A 70 -12.04 -11.95 -14.51
N ILE A 71 -11.43 -11.32 -13.49
CA ILE A 71 -10.64 -12.01 -12.47
C ILE A 71 -11.55 -12.27 -11.27
N GLU A 72 -11.64 -13.54 -10.84
CA GLU A 72 -12.39 -13.92 -9.66
C GLU A 72 -11.79 -13.29 -8.40
N VAL A 73 -12.62 -12.68 -7.56
CA VAL A 73 -12.19 -12.11 -6.27
C VAL A 73 -12.83 -12.90 -5.14
N VAL A 74 -11.98 -13.40 -4.24
CA VAL A 74 -12.39 -14.20 -3.09
C VAL A 74 -12.05 -13.47 -1.78
N ASP A 75 -12.76 -13.85 -0.72
CA ASP A 75 -12.45 -13.36 0.62
C ASP A 75 -11.13 -14.00 1.13
N LEU A 76 -10.33 -13.22 1.88
CA LEU A 76 -9.05 -13.72 2.42
C LEU A 76 -9.23 -14.98 3.31
N ASN A 77 -10.35 -15.08 4.04
CA ASN A 77 -10.64 -16.25 4.87
C ASN A 77 -10.92 -17.54 4.05
N ALA A 78 -11.26 -17.37 2.79
CA ALA A 78 -11.51 -18.49 1.86
C ALA A 78 -10.34 -18.76 0.91
N ALA A 79 -9.36 -17.85 0.85
CA ALA A 79 -8.30 -17.86 -0.16
C ALA A 79 -7.23 -18.95 0.05
N GLY A 80 -7.09 -19.50 1.27
CA GLY A 80 -5.97 -20.35 1.62
C GLY A 80 -4.65 -19.58 1.72
N GLU A 81 -3.57 -20.13 1.21
CA GLU A 81 -2.25 -19.49 1.21
C GLU A 81 -2.13 -18.50 0.05
N LEU A 82 -1.69 -17.29 0.34
CA LEU A 82 -1.30 -16.30 -0.67
C LEU A 82 0.20 -16.42 -0.95
N SER A 83 0.56 -16.82 -2.16
CA SER A 83 1.96 -16.88 -2.58
C SER A 83 2.56 -15.48 -2.75
N LEU A 84 1.79 -14.54 -3.31
CA LEU A 84 2.24 -13.22 -3.70
C LEU A 84 1.21 -12.15 -3.36
N TYR A 85 1.69 -11.00 -2.88
CA TYR A 85 0.95 -9.74 -2.81
C TYR A 85 1.66 -8.67 -3.61
N VAL A 86 0.95 -7.97 -4.50
CA VAL A 86 1.47 -6.85 -5.30
C VAL A 86 0.75 -5.58 -4.92
N ASP A 87 1.49 -4.55 -4.50
CA ASP A 87 0.90 -3.26 -4.11
C ASP A 87 1.85 -2.09 -4.36
N GLY A 88 1.32 -0.86 -4.33
CA GLY A 88 2.06 0.37 -4.41
C GLY A 88 2.49 0.91 -3.04
N ALA A 89 3.19 2.05 -3.04
CA ALA A 89 3.50 2.81 -1.83
C ALA A 89 3.46 4.32 -2.10
N ASP A 90 3.26 5.09 -1.03
CA ASP A 90 3.37 6.55 -1.06
C ASP A 90 4.83 6.99 -0.93
N GLU A 91 5.63 6.23 -0.15
CA GLU A 91 7.09 6.33 -0.05
C GLU A 91 7.73 4.97 0.18
N THR A 92 8.98 4.82 -0.25
CA THR A 92 9.87 3.70 0.07
C THR A 92 11.30 4.17 0.28
N ASN A 93 12.05 3.49 1.17
CA ASN A 93 13.48 3.74 1.39
C ASN A 93 14.35 2.54 0.96
N ARG A 94 15.67 2.69 1.06
CA ARG A 94 16.65 1.63 0.72
C ARG A 94 16.49 0.32 1.51
N HIS A 95 15.77 0.35 2.62
CA HIS A 95 15.46 -0.81 3.45
C HIS A 95 14.15 -1.48 3.08
N ARG A 96 13.51 -1.05 1.98
CA ARG A 96 12.20 -1.51 1.50
C ARG A 96 11.06 -1.28 2.50
N GLN A 97 11.29 -0.39 3.47
CA GLN A 97 10.26 0.09 4.38
C GLN A 97 9.39 1.11 3.65
N LEU A 98 8.10 1.11 3.95
CA LEU A 98 7.13 1.88 3.18
C LEU A 98 6.28 2.77 4.08
N ILE A 99 5.83 3.91 3.51
CA ILE A 99 4.61 4.59 3.92
C ILE A 99 3.53 4.26 2.89
N LYS A 100 2.35 3.85 3.38
CA LYS A 100 1.17 3.53 2.60
C LYS A 100 -0.08 4.13 3.25
N GLY A 101 -1.18 4.16 2.52
CA GLY A 101 -2.46 4.63 3.04
C GLY A 101 -2.93 5.98 2.47
N GLY A 102 -2.26 6.53 1.46
CA GLY A 102 -2.75 7.69 0.72
C GLY A 102 -4.17 7.47 0.16
N GLY A 103 -4.49 6.24 -0.23
CA GLY A 103 -5.83 5.79 -0.65
C GLY A 103 -6.78 5.34 0.46
N ALA A 104 -6.42 5.49 1.74
CA ALA A 104 -7.19 5.06 2.92
C ALA A 104 -7.48 3.54 3.01
N ALA A 105 -6.69 2.70 2.33
CA ALA A 105 -6.84 1.24 2.32
C ALA A 105 -5.82 0.51 3.23
N LEU A 106 -5.01 1.25 3.98
CA LEU A 106 -3.80 0.79 4.69
C LEU A 106 -4.02 -0.45 5.57
N THR A 107 -5.15 -0.56 6.24
CA THR A 107 -5.44 -1.68 7.14
C THR A 107 -5.60 -2.98 6.37
N ARG A 108 -6.44 -2.99 5.33
CA ARG A 108 -6.62 -4.17 4.48
C ARG A 108 -5.35 -4.50 3.71
N GLU A 109 -4.62 -3.50 3.22
CA GLU A 109 -3.32 -3.67 2.59
C GLU A 109 -2.34 -4.37 3.53
N LYS A 110 -2.27 -3.95 4.81
CA LYS A 110 -1.39 -4.55 5.82
C LYS A 110 -1.80 -6.00 6.13
N VAL A 111 -3.09 -6.28 6.22
CA VAL A 111 -3.62 -7.63 6.46
C VAL A 111 -3.24 -8.57 5.30
N VAL A 112 -3.49 -8.16 4.05
CA VAL A 112 -3.15 -8.98 2.87
C VAL A 112 -1.64 -9.16 2.74
N ALA A 113 -0.85 -8.08 2.97
CA ALA A 113 0.61 -8.17 3.00
C ALA A 113 1.12 -9.17 4.05
N ALA A 114 0.51 -9.17 5.26
CA ALA A 114 0.90 -10.09 6.33
C ALA A 114 0.55 -11.56 6.02
N ALA A 115 -0.54 -11.79 5.29
CA ALA A 115 -1.00 -13.12 4.91
C ALA A 115 -0.23 -13.70 3.71
N ALA A 116 0.45 -12.86 2.91
CA ALA A 116 1.17 -13.31 1.73
C ALA A 116 2.61 -13.75 2.05
N ALA A 117 3.06 -14.81 1.40
CA ALA A 117 4.44 -15.31 1.51
C ALA A 117 5.45 -14.28 1.00
N GLN A 118 5.13 -13.62 -0.12
CA GLN A 118 5.93 -12.55 -0.71
C GLN A 118 5.12 -11.29 -0.91
N PHE A 119 5.74 -10.14 -0.66
CA PHE A 119 5.20 -8.82 -0.93
C PHE A 119 6.12 -8.08 -1.90
N ILE A 120 5.62 -7.83 -3.11
CA ILE A 120 6.28 -7.02 -4.14
C ILE A 120 5.66 -5.63 -4.15
N CYS A 121 6.47 -4.63 -3.86
CA CYS A 121 6.04 -3.24 -3.96
C CYS A 121 6.40 -2.65 -5.33
N ILE A 122 5.44 -2.01 -5.98
CA ILE A 122 5.60 -1.40 -7.31
C ILE A 122 5.43 0.12 -7.24
N VAL A 123 6.47 0.86 -7.59
CA VAL A 123 6.50 2.33 -7.51
C VAL A 123 7.18 2.96 -8.72
N ASP A 124 6.93 4.24 -8.96
CA ASP A 124 7.79 5.08 -9.78
C ASP A 124 8.93 5.68 -8.91
N GLU A 125 10.01 6.13 -9.56
CA GLU A 125 11.21 6.63 -8.86
C GLU A 125 10.94 7.81 -7.91
N SER A 126 9.88 8.59 -8.13
CA SER A 126 9.55 9.72 -7.25
C SER A 126 9.07 9.32 -5.86
N LYS A 127 8.84 8.02 -5.64
CA LYS A 127 8.44 7.45 -4.35
C LYS A 127 9.62 7.02 -3.48
N VAL A 128 10.84 7.04 -4.03
CA VAL A 128 12.05 6.65 -3.32
C VAL A 128 12.58 7.84 -2.52
N VAL A 129 12.76 7.64 -1.24
CA VAL A 129 13.29 8.63 -0.29
C VAL A 129 14.42 8.03 0.54
N ASP A 130 15.31 8.86 1.07
CA ASP A 130 16.36 8.39 1.98
C ASP A 130 15.78 8.07 3.36
N VAL A 131 14.92 8.94 3.87
CA VAL A 131 14.20 8.80 5.15
C VAL A 131 12.71 9.00 4.88
N LEU A 132 11.87 8.10 5.42
CA LEU A 132 10.41 8.19 5.31
C LEU A 132 9.89 9.44 6.03
N GLY A 133 8.75 9.99 5.56
CA GLY A 133 8.03 11.06 6.27
C GLY A 133 7.88 12.37 5.51
N ALA A 134 8.35 12.49 4.26
CA ALA A 134 7.96 13.60 3.38
C ALA A 134 6.47 13.49 3.02
N PHE A 135 5.97 12.27 2.80
CA PHE A 135 4.54 11.99 2.78
C PHE A 135 4.04 11.84 4.23
N PRO A 136 2.90 12.47 4.61
CA PRO A 136 2.36 12.34 5.96
C PRO A 136 2.00 10.89 6.26
N LEU A 137 2.24 10.44 7.50
CA LEU A 137 1.91 9.08 7.91
C LEU A 137 0.40 8.92 8.14
N PRO A 138 -0.32 8.11 7.34
CA PRO A 138 -1.73 7.82 7.60
C PRO A 138 -1.88 6.89 8.80
N VAL A 139 -2.83 7.20 9.67
CA VAL A 139 -3.21 6.38 10.82
C VAL A 139 -4.71 6.15 10.79
N GLU A 140 -5.15 4.90 10.65
CA GLU A 140 -6.55 4.53 10.71
C GLU A 140 -6.99 4.43 12.17
N VAL A 141 -8.08 5.11 12.51
CA VAL A 141 -8.59 5.20 13.89
C VAL A 141 -10.09 4.95 13.95
N ILE A 142 -10.55 4.28 15.01
CA ILE A 142 -11.99 4.20 15.29
C ILE A 142 -12.53 5.62 15.49
N PRO A 143 -13.71 5.97 14.92
CA PRO A 143 -14.24 7.34 14.98
C PRO A 143 -14.31 7.94 16.37
N MET A 144 -14.71 7.15 17.38
CA MET A 144 -14.78 7.54 18.79
C MET A 144 -13.42 7.98 19.35
N ALA A 145 -12.32 7.39 18.88
CA ALA A 145 -10.98 7.62 19.41
C ALA A 145 -10.22 8.75 18.72
N ARG A 146 -10.72 9.30 17.60
CA ARG A 146 -10.00 10.24 16.74
C ARG A 146 -9.26 11.33 17.50
N SER A 147 -9.96 12.08 18.34
CA SER A 147 -9.38 13.21 19.06
C SER A 147 -8.41 12.77 20.16
N TYR A 148 -8.64 11.61 20.78
CA TYR A 148 -7.72 11.04 21.75
C TYR A 148 -6.42 10.61 21.07
N VAL A 149 -6.51 9.84 19.99
CA VAL A 149 -5.36 9.39 19.21
C VAL A 149 -4.57 10.59 18.66
N ALA A 150 -5.26 11.60 18.10
CA ALA A 150 -4.59 12.82 17.64
C ALA A 150 -3.72 13.46 18.72
N ARG A 151 -4.21 13.56 19.96
CA ARG A 151 -3.39 14.08 21.07
C ARG A 151 -2.19 13.20 21.42
N GLN A 152 -2.31 11.86 21.31
CA GLN A 152 -1.17 10.97 21.56
C GLN A 152 -0.10 11.14 20.47
N LEU A 153 -0.52 11.21 19.20
CA LEU A 153 0.39 11.43 18.07
C LEU A 153 1.09 12.80 18.13
N ALA A 154 0.36 13.84 18.59
CA ALA A 154 0.96 15.16 18.82
C ALA A 154 2.00 15.13 19.96
N ARG A 155 1.77 14.38 21.04
CA ARG A 155 2.76 14.20 22.12
C ARG A 155 4.01 13.45 21.66
N ALA A 156 3.88 12.59 20.65
CA ALA A 156 5.00 11.91 20.02
C ALA A 156 5.77 12.79 19.00
N GLY A 157 5.42 14.08 18.89
CA GLY A 157 6.11 15.06 18.04
C GLY A 157 5.48 15.27 16.68
N GLY A 158 4.44 14.53 16.29
CA GLY A 158 3.77 14.69 15.01
C GLY A 158 2.71 15.80 15.00
N GLN A 159 2.25 16.14 13.81
CA GLN A 159 1.16 17.09 13.56
C GLN A 159 -0.01 16.34 12.87
N PRO A 160 -0.93 15.72 13.64
CA PRO A 160 -2.05 14.96 13.08
C PRO A 160 -3.11 15.90 12.50
N VAL A 161 -3.51 15.64 11.28
CA VAL A 161 -4.60 16.31 10.56
C VAL A 161 -5.67 15.28 10.22
N TRP A 162 -6.92 15.56 10.59
CA TRP A 162 -8.01 14.70 10.20
C TRP A 162 -8.26 14.78 8.68
N ARG A 163 -8.28 13.64 8.02
CA ARG A 163 -8.65 13.53 6.60
C ARG A 163 -10.17 13.60 6.48
N GLU A 164 -10.68 14.82 6.37
CA GLU A 164 -12.13 15.07 6.31
C GLU A 164 -12.78 14.40 5.10
N ASN A 165 -14.05 14.01 5.24
CA ASN A 165 -14.87 13.37 4.20
C ASN A 165 -14.31 12.04 3.65
N VAL A 166 -13.38 11.40 4.38
CA VAL A 166 -12.87 10.07 4.07
C VAL A 166 -13.29 9.11 5.17
N ILE A 167 -13.97 8.05 4.75
CA ILE A 167 -14.28 6.87 5.57
C ILE A 167 -13.61 5.68 4.90
N THR A 168 -12.87 4.89 5.66
CA THR A 168 -12.23 3.67 5.14
C THR A 168 -13.25 2.59 4.80
N ASP A 169 -12.87 1.59 4.01
CA ASP A 169 -13.71 0.41 3.72
C ASP A 169 -14.08 -0.38 5.00
N ASN A 170 -13.45 -0.06 6.14
CA ASN A 170 -13.75 -0.64 7.46
C ASN A 170 -14.67 0.24 8.31
N GLY A 171 -15.16 1.38 7.79
CA GLY A 171 -16.02 2.33 8.52
C GLY A 171 -15.26 3.26 9.46
N ASN A 172 -13.95 3.35 9.36
CA ASN A 172 -13.08 4.14 10.23
C ASN A 172 -12.67 5.47 9.61
N GLN A 173 -11.97 6.31 10.41
CA GLN A 173 -11.41 7.59 9.99
C GLN A 173 -9.89 7.52 9.85
N VAL A 174 -9.30 8.49 9.14
CA VAL A 174 -7.86 8.58 8.96
C VAL A 174 -7.33 9.90 9.51
N LEU A 175 -6.23 9.83 10.26
CA LEU A 175 -5.40 10.95 10.63
C LEU A 175 -4.13 10.93 9.77
N ASP A 176 -3.81 12.02 9.08
CA ASP A 176 -2.55 12.22 8.39
C ASP A 176 -1.58 12.93 9.34
N VAL A 177 -0.49 12.27 9.70
CA VAL A 177 0.47 12.79 10.68
C VAL A 177 1.69 13.33 9.97
N HIS A 178 1.84 14.65 10.01
CA HIS A 178 2.97 15.39 9.43
C HIS A 178 4.12 15.55 10.42
N ASN A 179 5.31 15.82 9.90
CA ASN A 179 6.50 16.23 10.65
C ASN A 179 6.93 15.25 11.75
N LEU A 180 6.70 13.95 11.54
CA LEU A 180 7.24 12.90 12.40
C LEU A 180 8.73 12.65 12.10
N ASP A 181 9.51 12.40 13.13
CA ASP A 181 10.83 11.77 12.98
C ASP A 181 10.64 10.27 12.75
N LEU A 182 10.90 9.82 11.53
CA LEU A 182 10.79 8.42 11.10
C LEU A 182 12.17 7.79 10.82
N THR A 183 13.20 8.23 11.53
CA THR A 183 14.55 7.63 11.46
C THR A 183 14.57 6.19 12.00
N ASP A 184 13.67 5.85 12.94
CA ASP A 184 13.39 4.47 13.38
C ASP A 184 11.91 4.12 13.13
N PRO A 185 11.54 3.81 11.87
CA PRO A 185 10.15 3.58 11.50
C PRO A 185 9.60 2.27 12.09
N VAL A 186 10.44 1.28 12.40
CA VAL A 186 10.03 0.02 13.03
C VAL A 186 9.54 0.26 14.45
N ARG A 187 10.28 1.05 15.21
CA ARG A 187 9.89 1.46 16.55
C ARG A 187 8.60 2.26 16.53
N THR A 188 8.51 3.27 15.66
CA THR A 188 7.33 4.12 15.52
C THR A 188 6.10 3.29 15.16
N GLU A 189 6.22 2.35 14.21
CA GLU A 189 5.12 1.44 13.83
C GLU A 189 4.62 0.65 15.03
N ARG A 190 5.52 0.07 15.82
CA ARG A 190 5.17 -0.71 17.01
C ARG A 190 4.49 0.13 18.09
N GLU A 191 5.07 1.27 18.43
CA GLU A 191 4.55 2.16 19.48
C GLU A 191 3.17 2.71 19.12
N PHE A 192 2.97 3.17 17.89
CA PHE A 192 1.70 3.77 17.49
C PHE A 192 0.56 2.75 17.39
N ASN A 193 0.86 1.52 16.97
CA ASN A 193 -0.13 0.44 16.96
C ASN A 193 -0.60 0.03 18.38
N GLN A 194 0.08 0.44 19.47
CA GLN A 194 -0.34 0.20 20.86
C GLN A 194 -1.26 1.29 21.40
N ILE A 195 -1.47 2.40 20.67
CA ILE A 195 -2.36 3.47 21.12
C ILE A 195 -3.81 2.98 21.01
N ALA A 196 -4.54 2.98 22.14
CA ALA A 196 -5.95 2.58 22.15
C ALA A 196 -6.76 3.40 21.14
N GLY A 197 -7.49 2.74 20.25
CA GLY A 197 -8.28 3.36 19.20
C GLY A 197 -7.56 3.51 17.85
N VAL A 198 -6.27 3.22 17.76
CA VAL A 198 -5.58 2.99 16.49
C VAL A 198 -5.98 1.63 15.96
N VAL A 199 -6.40 1.57 14.71
CA VAL A 199 -6.64 0.30 13.99
C VAL A 199 -5.34 -0.20 13.41
N THR A 200 -4.64 0.65 12.65
CA THR A 200 -3.25 0.45 12.24
C THR A 200 -2.63 1.75 11.72
N VAL A 201 -1.32 1.75 11.59
CA VAL A 201 -0.55 2.85 11.00
C VAL A 201 -0.05 2.50 9.60
N GLY A 202 0.13 3.51 8.76
CA GLY A 202 0.58 3.37 7.38
C GLY A 202 2.07 3.06 7.22
N LEU A 203 2.81 2.77 8.29
CA LEU A 203 4.18 2.26 8.23
C LEU A 203 4.16 0.76 7.96
N PHE A 204 4.91 0.33 6.96
CA PHE A 204 5.22 -1.08 6.65
C PHE A 204 6.73 -1.24 6.80
N ALA A 205 7.20 -1.19 8.05
CA ALA A 205 8.60 -1.20 8.42
C ALA A 205 8.99 -2.46 9.20
N ALA A 206 8.14 -2.93 10.11
CA ALA A 206 8.34 -4.18 10.85
C ALA A 206 8.25 -5.40 9.91
N ARG A 207 7.36 -5.34 8.91
CA ARG A 207 7.32 -6.24 7.76
C ARG A 207 7.40 -5.39 6.48
N PRO A 208 8.61 -5.10 5.98
CA PRO A 208 8.79 -4.37 4.74
C PRO A 208 8.42 -5.22 3.52
N ALA A 209 8.46 -4.64 2.33
CA ALA A 209 8.35 -5.41 1.09
C ALA A 209 9.54 -6.39 0.97
N ASN A 210 9.31 -7.54 0.35
CA ASN A 210 10.39 -8.48 0.01
C ASN A 210 11.23 -7.91 -1.14
N VAL A 211 10.56 -7.27 -2.11
CA VAL A 211 11.18 -6.60 -3.26
C VAL A 211 10.45 -5.30 -3.53
N VAL A 212 11.17 -4.26 -3.95
CA VAL A 212 10.59 -3.03 -4.49
C VAL A 212 11.02 -2.88 -5.93
N LEU A 213 10.05 -2.89 -6.85
CA LEU A 213 10.25 -2.64 -8.27
C LEU A 213 10.05 -1.15 -8.55
N ILE A 214 11.13 -0.46 -8.88
CA ILE A 214 11.14 0.98 -9.15
C ILE A 214 11.17 1.21 -10.64
N GLY A 215 10.07 1.69 -11.19
CA GLY A 215 10.00 2.08 -12.59
C GLY A 215 10.65 3.44 -12.83
N THR A 216 11.55 3.50 -13.79
CA THR A 216 12.26 4.70 -14.24
C THR A 216 12.01 4.94 -15.73
N ALA A 217 12.57 6.02 -16.27
CA ALA A 217 12.51 6.28 -17.72
C ALA A 217 13.29 5.22 -18.54
N ASP A 218 14.33 4.62 -17.94
CA ASP A 218 15.26 3.71 -18.61
C ASP A 218 14.93 2.22 -18.36
N GLY A 219 13.88 1.92 -17.56
CA GLY A 219 13.47 0.57 -17.24
C GLY A 219 13.06 0.37 -15.78
N VAL A 220 13.33 -0.81 -15.22
CA VAL A 220 12.98 -1.14 -13.83
C VAL A 220 14.23 -1.50 -13.04
N ARG A 221 14.34 -0.92 -11.85
CA ARG A 221 15.36 -1.21 -10.85
C ARG A 221 14.74 -1.92 -9.66
N GLU A 222 15.46 -2.84 -9.04
CA GLU A 222 15.05 -3.57 -7.82
C GLU A 222 15.80 -3.06 -6.59
N LEU A 223 15.11 -3.06 -5.45
CA LEU A 223 15.68 -2.97 -4.11
C LEU A 223 15.34 -4.22 -3.33
#